data_3c433947e20d9de679118fdf14e011a4
#
_entry.id   3c433947e20d9de679118fdf14e011a4
#
_cell.length_a   1.000
_cell.length_b   1.000
_cell.length_c   1.000
_cell.angle_alpha   90.00
_cell.angle_beta   90.00
_cell.angle_gamma   90.00
#
_symmetry.space_group_name_H-M   'P 1'
#
loop_
_entity.id
_entity.type
_entity.pdbx_description
1 polymer ?
#
loop_
_entity_poly.entity_id
_entity_poly.type
_entity_poly.pdbx_seq_one_letter_code
_entity_poly.pdbx_strand_id
1 'polypeptide(L)'
;MSLFPPPLAGALGAGGLVPFLATSAPVQLVLPFDALLKPLRSAIGRPSLNATELQVTYGCMILSFLGAPHWGWALSSTAAPRGVTAFRLVWGVTPALIAWPLASTPAPKSLDALSAGLGLAYAVDAAAWLAGQTPRCYLALRTPLTLVAILSLQSNRDRWRNKTVD
;
A
#
# COMPACT_ATOMS: atom_id res chain seq x y z
N MET A 1 2.78 12.00 -24.87
CA MET A 1 3.08 11.18 -23.68
C MET A 1 2.23 9.92 -23.72
N SER A 2 2.87 8.74 -23.54
CA SER A 2 2.20 7.42 -23.57
C SER A 2 1.12 7.32 -22.48
N LEU A 3 0.01 6.61 -22.80
CA LEU A 3 -1.02 6.24 -21.83
C LEU A 3 -0.58 5.03 -20.98
N PHE A 4 0.38 4.26 -21.45
CA PHE A 4 0.90 3.08 -20.75
C PHE A 4 2.18 3.42 -20.00
N PRO A 5 2.35 2.86 -18.77
CA PRO A 5 3.60 3.02 -18.02
C PRO A 5 4.76 2.36 -18.75
N PRO A 6 6.00 2.82 -18.53
CA PRO A 6 7.19 2.12 -19.00
C PRO A 6 7.18 0.65 -18.53
N PRO A 7 7.58 -0.32 -19.36
CA PRO A 7 7.52 -1.75 -18.99
C PRO A 7 8.22 -2.07 -17.66
N LEU A 8 9.35 -1.44 -17.37
CA LEU A 8 10.06 -1.61 -16.10
C LEU A 8 9.24 -1.11 -14.92
N ALA A 9 8.53 0.02 -15.04
CA ALA A 9 7.67 0.53 -13.97
C ALA A 9 6.49 -0.43 -13.70
N GLY A 10 5.92 -1.01 -14.76
CA GLY A 10 4.89 -2.05 -14.64
C GLY A 10 5.41 -3.29 -13.93
N ALA A 11 6.59 -3.79 -14.32
CA ALA A 11 7.22 -4.96 -13.71
C ALA A 11 7.56 -4.73 -12.23
N LEU A 12 8.15 -3.59 -11.88
CA LEU A 12 8.46 -3.25 -10.49
C LEU A 12 7.19 -3.06 -9.66
N GLY A 13 6.14 -2.44 -10.22
CA GLY A 13 4.85 -2.32 -9.57
C GLY A 13 4.23 -3.69 -9.27
N ALA A 14 4.22 -4.59 -10.26
CA ALA A 14 3.75 -5.96 -10.08
C ALA A 14 4.59 -6.72 -9.03
N GLY A 15 5.92 -6.55 -9.04
CA GLY A 15 6.81 -7.07 -7.99
C GLY A 15 6.45 -6.56 -6.59
N GLY A 16 6.01 -5.31 -6.47
CA GLY A 16 5.52 -4.72 -5.22
C GLY A 16 4.24 -5.35 -4.69
N LEU A 17 3.47 -6.09 -5.50
CA LEU A 17 2.30 -6.83 -5.05
C LEU A 17 2.65 -8.19 -4.44
N VAL A 18 3.83 -8.74 -4.70
CA VAL A 18 4.23 -10.08 -4.23
C VAL A 18 4.06 -10.24 -2.71
N PRO A 19 4.52 -9.32 -1.83
CA PRO A 19 4.31 -9.45 -0.41
C PRO A 19 2.83 -9.44 0.00
N PHE A 20 1.99 -8.62 -0.64
CA PHE A 20 0.55 -8.62 -0.39
C PHE A 20 -0.10 -9.95 -0.73
N LEU A 21 0.20 -10.49 -1.92
CA LEU A 21 -0.37 -11.75 -2.40
C LEU A 21 0.15 -12.93 -1.58
N ALA A 22 1.46 -13.00 -1.33
CA ALA A 22 2.07 -14.07 -0.56
C ALA A 22 1.52 -14.18 0.87
N THR A 23 1.18 -13.04 1.48
CA THR A 23 0.62 -12.97 2.84
C THR A 23 -0.91 -12.96 2.89
N SER A 24 -1.60 -13.07 1.75
CA SER A 24 -3.06 -13.09 1.68
C SER A 24 -3.66 -14.40 2.22
N ALA A 25 -4.90 -14.33 2.73
CA ALA A 25 -5.57 -15.50 3.29
C ALA A 25 -5.66 -16.70 2.34
N PRO A 26 -5.99 -16.55 1.04
CA PRO A 26 -6.02 -17.68 0.11
C PRO A 26 -4.67 -18.37 -0.04
N VAL A 27 -3.58 -17.61 -0.12
CA VAL A 27 -2.23 -18.18 -0.29
C VAL A 27 -1.76 -18.89 0.98
N GLN A 28 -2.10 -18.38 2.17
CA GLN A 28 -1.82 -19.05 3.45
C GLN A 28 -2.55 -20.40 3.63
N LEU A 29 -3.62 -20.66 2.87
CA LEU A 29 -4.30 -21.97 2.89
C LEU A 29 -3.54 -23.03 2.07
N VAL A 30 -2.81 -22.60 1.06
CA VAL A 30 -2.11 -23.50 0.12
C VAL A 30 -0.64 -23.67 0.50
N LEU A 31 0.00 -22.61 0.97
CA LEU A 31 1.42 -22.64 1.35
C LEU A 31 1.58 -22.82 2.86
N PRO A 32 2.54 -23.63 3.33
CA PRO A 32 2.88 -23.79 4.74
C PRO A 32 3.63 -22.53 5.25
N PHE A 33 2.93 -21.40 5.27
CA PHE A 33 3.52 -20.08 5.51
C PHE A 33 4.19 -20.02 6.90
N ASP A 34 3.63 -20.69 7.89
CA ASP A 34 4.23 -20.76 9.22
C ASP A 34 5.59 -21.46 9.22
N ALA A 35 5.76 -22.51 8.43
CA ALA A 35 7.05 -23.18 8.26
C ALA A 35 8.07 -22.26 7.56
N LEU A 36 7.64 -21.52 6.54
CA LEU A 36 8.49 -20.56 5.83
C LEU A 36 8.93 -19.40 6.73
N LEU A 37 8.12 -19.00 7.70
CA LEU A 37 8.45 -17.93 8.64
C LEU A 37 9.38 -18.36 9.78
N LYS A 38 9.57 -19.66 10.03
CA LYS A 38 10.39 -20.16 11.12
C LYS A 38 11.80 -19.58 11.18
N PRO A 39 12.60 -19.62 10.08
CA PRO A 39 13.95 -19.06 10.10
C PRO A 39 13.94 -17.53 10.31
N LEU A 40 12.98 -16.83 9.75
CA LEU A 40 12.84 -15.38 9.94
C LEU A 40 12.51 -15.04 11.41
N ARG A 41 11.53 -15.74 12.01
CA ARG A 41 11.15 -15.58 13.43
C ARG A 41 12.36 -15.75 14.36
N SER A 42 13.18 -16.77 14.09
CA SER A 42 14.40 -17.02 14.85
C SER A 42 15.43 -15.90 14.67
N ALA A 43 15.66 -15.48 13.42
CA ALA A 43 16.67 -14.47 13.11
C ALA A 43 16.39 -13.10 13.73
N ILE A 44 15.11 -12.72 13.82
CA ILE A 44 14.69 -11.40 14.35
C ILE A 44 14.18 -11.45 15.79
N GLY A 45 14.21 -12.62 16.45
CA GLY A 45 13.76 -12.78 17.84
C GLY A 45 12.25 -12.52 18.06
N ARG A 46 11.41 -12.74 17.03
CA ARG A 46 9.95 -12.54 17.11
C ARG A 46 9.18 -13.84 16.84
N PRO A 47 9.03 -14.73 17.85
CA PRO A 47 8.40 -16.05 17.67
C PRO A 47 6.91 -15.96 17.28
N SER A 48 6.21 -14.90 17.67
CA SER A 48 4.79 -14.68 17.40
C SER A 48 4.49 -14.08 16.02
N LEU A 49 5.51 -13.66 15.25
CA LEU A 49 5.33 -13.03 13.95
C LEU A 49 4.50 -13.92 13.01
N ASN A 50 3.48 -13.38 12.42
CA ASN A 50 2.57 -14.08 11.51
C ASN A 50 2.42 -13.35 10.16
N ALA A 51 1.81 -14.03 9.19
CA ALA A 51 1.63 -13.49 7.84
C ALA A 51 0.83 -12.19 7.82
N THR A 52 -0.17 -12.06 8.68
CA THR A 52 -1.00 -10.84 8.76
C THR A 52 -0.20 -9.66 9.30
N GLU A 53 0.65 -9.86 10.31
CA GLU A 53 1.54 -8.81 10.81
C GLU A 53 2.54 -8.35 9.73
N LEU A 54 3.11 -9.29 8.98
CA LEU A 54 3.98 -8.95 7.85
C LEU A 54 3.25 -8.15 6.78
N GLN A 55 1.99 -8.53 6.46
CA GLN A 55 1.17 -7.81 5.50
C GLN A 55 0.87 -6.38 5.98
N VAL A 56 0.51 -6.21 7.25
CA VAL A 56 0.26 -4.88 7.84
C VAL A 56 1.53 -4.04 7.79
N THR A 57 2.67 -4.60 8.22
CA THR A 57 3.96 -3.88 8.21
C THR A 57 4.31 -3.43 6.79
N TYR A 58 4.22 -4.35 5.82
CA TYR A 58 4.49 -4.01 4.42
C TYR A 58 3.48 -2.98 3.87
N GLY A 59 2.20 -3.13 4.19
CA GLY A 59 1.15 -2.18 3.81
C GLY A 59 1.40 -0.77 4.35
N CYS A 60 1.90 -0.64 5.59
CA CYS A 60 2.32 0.64 6.17
C CYS A 60 3.48 1.27 5.41
N MET A 61 4.48 0.46 5.01
CA MET A 61 5.61 0.94 4.20
C MET A 61 5.13 1.44 2.84
N ILE A 62 4.27 0.67 2.16
CA ILE A 62 3.69 1.07 0.88
C ILE A 62 2.86 2.34 1.03
N LEU A 63 1.96 2.41 2.02
CA LEU A 63 1.14 3.61 2.24
C LEU A 63 2.02 4.85 2.45
N SER A 64 3.08 4.74 3.25
CA SER A 64 4.05 5.82 3.47
C SER A 64 4.74 6.25 2.16
N PHE A 65 5.10 5.30 1.31
CA PHE A 65 5.75 5.55 0.02
C PHE A 65 4.84 6.31 -0.97
N LEU A 66 3.50 6.14 -0.88
CA LEU A 66 2.56 6.73 -1.81
C LEU A 66 2.49 8.27 -1.76
N GLY A 67 2.95 8.88 -0.67
CA GLY A 67 3.10 10.33 -0.59
C GLY A 67 4.26 10.89 -1.41
N ALA A 68 5.34 10.13 -1.58
CA ALA A 68 6.59 10.59 -2.19
C ALA A 68 6.46 11.17 -3.61
N PRO A 69 5.64 10.61 -4.54
CA PRO A 69 5.46 11.18 -5.88
C PRO A 69 4.98 12.64 -5.86
N HIS A 70 4.13 13.00 -4.89
CA HIS A 70 3.62 14.37 -4.77
C HIS A 70 4.74 15.38 -4.45
N TRP A 71 5.72 14.98 -3.65
CA TRP A 71 6.93 15.79 -3.42
C TRP A 71 7.73 15.95 -4.71
N GLY A 72 7.95 14.86 -5.45
CA GLY A 72 8.64 14.90 -6.74
C GLY A 72 7.97 15.89 -7.68
N TRP A 73 6.66 15.84 -7.82
CA TRP A 73 5.92 16.78 -8.67
C TRP A 73 5.93 18.20 -8.15
N ALA A 74 5.88 18.42 -6.84
CA ALA A 74 5.95 19.75 -6.25
C ALA A 74 7.31 20.42 -6.51
N LEU A 75 8.40 19.64 -6.39
CA LEU A 75 9.75 20.17 -6.55
C LEU A 75 10.20 20.29 -8.00
N SER A 76 9.64 19.49 -8.92
CA SER A 76 9.97 19.52 -10.35
C SER A 76 9.18 20.57 -11.15
N SER A 77 8.04 21.04 -10.63
CA SER A 77 7.15 21.98 -11.35
C SER A 77 7.36 23.41 -10.87
N THR A 78 8.04 24.22 -11.69
CA THR A 78 8.22 25.68 -11.42
C THR A 78 6.97 26.50 -11.74
N ALA A 79 6.02 25.96 -12.51
CA ALA A 79 4.84 26.66 -13.00
C ALA A 79 3.55 26.34 -12.21
N ALA A 80 3.60 25.47 -11.19
CA ALA A 80 2.41 25.12 -10.42
C ALA A 80 1.98 26.27 -9.49
N PRO A 81 0.65 26.53 -9.35
CA PRO A 81 0.15 27.51 -8.40
C PRO A 81 0.63 27.19 -6.96
N ARG A 82 0.94 28.23 -6.17
CA ARG A 82 1.46 28.07 -4.80
C ARG A 82 0.59 27.16 -3.94
N GLY A 83 -0.74 27.24 -4.03
CA GLY A 83 -1.67 26.39 -3.29
C GLY A 83 -1.56 24.91 -3.67
N VAL A 84 -1.36 24.59 -4.95
CA VAL A 84 -1.15 23.21 -5.43
C VAL A 84 0.18 22.67 -4.90
N THR A 85 1.23 23.49 -4.95
CA THR A 85 2.55 23.10 -4.42
C THR A 85 2.48 22.84 -2.92
N ALA A 86 1.86 23.73 -2.15
CA ALA A 86 1.68 23.56 -0.71
C ALA A 86 0.89 22.28 -0.37
N PHE A 87 -0.24 22.06 -1.06
CA PHE A 87 -1.01 20.83 -0.90
C PHE A 87 -0.16 19.58 -1.15
N ARG A 88 0.59 19.54 -2.24
CA ARG A 88 1.44 18.38 -2.59
C ARG A 88 2.52 18.11 -1.55
N LEU A 89 3.14 19.15 -0.99
CA LEU A 89 4.16 19.00 0.06
C LEU A 89 3.54 18.45 1.34
N VAL A 90 2.38 18.97 1.76
CA VAL A 90 1.65 18.47 2.93
C VAL A 90 1.16 17.04 2.69
N TRP A 91 0.50 16.80 1.56
CA TRP A 91 0.02 15.46 1.20
C TRP A 91 1.16 14.45 1.10
N GLY A 92 2.32 14.87 0.62
CA GLY A 92 3.48 13.99 0.47
C GLY A 92 3.96 13.32 1.78
N VAL A 93 3.68 13.92 2.94
CA VAL A 93 4.01 13.35 4.26
C VAL A 93 2.79 12.72 4.96
N THR A 94 1.58 13.12 4.57
CA THR A 94 0.33 12.69 5.22
C THR A 94 0.15 11.18 5.26
N PRO A 95 0.36 10.41 4.15
CA PRO A 95 0.23 8.95 4.19
C PRO A 95 1.18 8.28 5.17
N ALA A 96 2.39 8.81 5.36
CA ALA A 96 3.33 8.28 6.34
C ALA A 96 2.86 8.51 7.79
N LEU A 97 2.26 9.68 8.07
CA LEU A 97 1.67 9.98 9.38
C LEU A 97 0.44 9.12 9.67
N ILE A 98 -0.34 8.75 8.64
CA ILE A 98 -1.45 7.80 8.75
C ILE A 98 -0.92 6.38 9.00
N ALA A 99 0.09 5.95 8.26
CA ALA A 99 0.63 4.60 8.32
C ALA A 99 1.36 4.31 9.65
N TRP A 100 2.02 5.30 10.22
CA TRP A 100 2.84 5.14 11.43
C TRP A 100 2.10 4.48 12.61
N PRO A 101 0.95 4.98 13.10
CA PRO A 101 0.24 4.34 14.20
C PRO A 101 -0.34 2.96 13.81
N LEU A 102 -0.62 2.73 12.52
CA LEU A 102 -1.18 1.47 12.05
C LEU A 102 -0.18 0.31 12.18
N ALA A 103 1.12 0.59 12.11
CA ALA A 103 2.17 -0.40 12.28
C ALA A 103 2.15 -1.08 13.67
N SER A 104 1.58 -0.40 14.68
CA SER A 104 1.41 -0.91 16.05
C SER A 104 -0.04 -1.26 16.39
N THR A 105 -0.96 -1.10 15.44
CA THR A 105 -2.39 -1.39 15.66
C THR A 105 -2.66 -2.87 15.37
N PRO A 106 -3.30 -3.61 16.29
CA PRO A 106 -3.65 -5.01 16.06
C PRO A 106 -4.65 -5.21 14.91
N ALA A 107 -4.58 -6.37 14.23
CA ALA A 107 -5.64 -6.81 13.33
C ALA A 107 -6.94 -7.09 14.14
N PRO A 108 -8.15 -6.91 13.57
CA PRO A 108 -8.43 -6.55 12.18
C PRO A 108 -8.42 -5.03 11.90
N LYS A 109 -8.35 -4.17 12.93
CA LYS A 109 -8.44 -2.71 12.78
C LYS A 109 -7.38 -2.12 11.85
N SER A 110 -6.15 -2.62 11.93
CA SER A 110 -5.06 -2.18 11.04
C SER A 110 -5.33 -2.53 9.58
N LEU A 111 -5.95 -3.67 9.28
CA LEU A 111 -6.30 -4.08 7.92
C LEU A 111 -7.38 -3.17 7.31
N ASP A 112 -8.41 -2.83 8.08
CA ASP A 112 -9.47 -1.91 7.66
C ASP A 112 -8.91 -0.50 7.43
N ALA A 113 -8.11 0.01 8.37
CA ALA A 113 -7.53 1.33 8.28
C ALA A 113 -6.50 1.46 7.15
N LEU A 114 -5.69 0.42 6.90
CA LEU A 114 -4.79 0.38 5.73
C LEU A 114 -5.55 0.38 4.42
N SER A 115 -6.62 -0.42 4.31
CA SER A 115 -7.46 -0.43 3.12
C SER A 115 -8.08 0.94 2.85
N ALA A 116 -8.57 1.61 3.90
CA ALA A 116 -9.09 2.98 3.81
C ALA A 116 -7.98 3.99 3.42
N GLY A 117 -6.79 3.87 4.01
CA GLY A 117 -5.63 4.72 3.70
C GLY A 117 -5.16 4.57 2.25
N LEU A 118 -5.09 3.33 1.75
CA LEU A 118 -4.76 3.07 0.33
C LEU A 118 -5.83 3.63 -0.62
N GLY A 119 -7.11 3.48 -0.25
CA GLY A 119 -8.23 4.05 -1.00
C GLY A 119 -8.20 5.57 -1.03
N LEU A 120 -7.91 6.22 0.10
CA LEU A 120 -7.75 7.66 0.21
C LEU A 120 -6.57 8.15 -0.65
N ALA A 121 -5.41 7.47 -0.56
CA ALA A 121 -4.26 7.82 -1.39
C ALA A 121 -4.59 7.70 -2.88
N TYR A 122 -5.30 6.66 -3.28
CA TYR A 122 -5.77 6.50 -4.65
C TYR A 122 -6.74 7.60 -5.07
N ALA A 123 -7.67 8.00 -4.21
CA ALA A 123 -8.62 9.06 -4.51
C ALA A 123 -7.92 10.41 -4.75
N VAL A 124 -6.89 10.75 -3.96
CA VAL A 124 -6.08 11.95 -4.16
C VAL A 124 -5.26 11.86 -5.45
N ASP A 125 -4.67 10.71 -5.74
CA ASP A 125 -3.97 10.48 -7.01
C ASP A 125 -4.90 10.64 -8.22
N ALA A 126 -6.11 10.11 -8.14
CA ALA A 126 -7.12 10.21 -9.18
C ALA A 126 -7.59 11.67 -9.37
N ALA A 127 -7.82 12.40 -8.30
CA ALA A 127 -8.17 13.82 -8.36
C ALA A 127 -7.05 14.65 -9.01
N ALA A 128 -5.79 14.39 -8.65
CA ALA A 128 -4.63 15.05 -9.25
C ALA A 128 -4.49 14.70 -10.74
N TRP A 129 -4.80 13.46 -11.13
CA TRP A 129 -4.79 13.02 -12.53
C TRP A 129 -5.90 13.68 -13.33
N LEU A 130 -7.13 13.75 -12.82
CA LEU A 130 -8.25 14.46 -13.46
C LEU A 130 -7.97 15.95 -13.65
N ALA A 131 -7.25 16.55 -12.71
CA ALA A 131 -6.79 17.93 -12.81
C ALA A 131 -5.59 18.13 -13.78
N GLY A 132 -5.14 17.07 -14.48
CA GLY A 132 -4.00 17.12 -15.40
C GLY A 132 -2.64 17.35 -14.72
N GLN A 133 -2.55 17.09 -13.42
CA GLN A 133 -1.39 17.40 -12.58
C GLN A 133 -0.39 16.25 -12.44
N THR A 134 -0.69 15.08 -13.02
CA THR A 134 0.15 13.89 -12.98
C THR A 134 0.36 13.31 -14.38
N PRO A 135 1.37 12.47 -14.61
CA PRO A 135 1.56 11.81 -15.89
C PRO A 135 0.34 10.96 -16.28
N ARG A 136 -0.02 10.95 -17.57
CA ARG A 136 -1.22 10.24 -18.07
C ARG A 136 -1.20 8.74 -17.75
N CYS A 137 -0.04 8.11 -17.78
CA CYS A 137 0.13 6.69 -17.47
C CYS A 137 0.07 6.36 -15.98
N TYR A 138 0.11 7.35 -15.08
CA TYR A 138 0.23 7.12 -13.65
C TYR A 138 -0.97 6.35 -13.08
N LEU A 139 -2.18 6.76 -13.41
CA LEU A 139 -3.39 6.12 -12.90
C LEU A 139 -3.58 4.72 -13.46
N ALA A 140 -3.17 4.47 -14.72
CA ALA A 140 -3.20 3.14 -15.31
C ALA A 140 -2.31 2.13 -14.53
N LEU A 141 -1.19 2.60 -13.96
CA LEU A 141 -0.34 1.80 -13.07
C LEU A 141 -0.98 1.67 -11.67
N ARG A 142 -1.46 2.78 -11.11
CA ARG A 142 -1.95 2.85 -9.72
C ARG A 142 -3.21 2.02 -9.48
N THR A 143 -4.16 2.04 -10.42
CA THR A 143 -5.47 1.37 -10.25
C THR A 143 -5.34 -0.12 -9.95
N PRO A 144 -4.69 -0.95 -10.80
CA PRO A 144 -4.59 -2.37 -10.52
C PRO A 144 -3.79 -2.67 -9.26
N LEU A 145 -2.72 -1.90 -8.98
CA LEU A 145 -1.90 -2.10 -7.78
C LEU A 145 -2.69 -1.84 -6.49
N THR A 146 -3.47 -0.77 -6.46
CA THR A 146 -4.29 -0.43 -5.29
C THR A 146 -5.41 -1.44 -5.09
N LEU A 147 -6.10 -1.86 -6.15
CA LEU A 147 -7.18 -2.84 -6.07
C LEU A 147 -6.68 -4.17 -5.52
N VAL A 148 -5.59 -4.71 -6.06
CA VAL A 148 -5.02 -5.99 -5.61
C VAL A 148 -4.54 -5.91 -4.16
N ALA A 149 -3.89 -4.81 -3.77
CA ALA A 149 -3.45 -4.61 -2.38
C ALA A 149 -4.65 -4.59 -1.40
N ILE A 150 -5.71 -3.82 -1.72
CA ILE A 150 -6.91 -3.75 -0.87
C ILE A 150 -7.60 -5.11 -0.80
N LEU A 151 -7.81 -5.80 -1.92
CA LEU A 151 -8.43 -7.13 -1.93
C LEU A 151 -7.64 -8.15 -1.10
N SER A 152 -6.31 -8.08 -1.17
CA SER A 152 -5.43 -8.92 -0.37
C SER A 152 -5.56 -8.64 1.14
N LEU A 153 -5.63 -7.37 1.56
CA LEU A 153 -5.86 -6.97 2.95
C LEU A 153 -7.23 -7.45 3.44
N GLN A 154 -8.29 -7.25 2.63
CA GLN A 154 -9.65 -7.65 2.99
C GLN A 154 -9.80 -9.17 3.12
N SER A 155 -9.08 -9.97 2.32
CA SER A 155 -9.08 -11.42 2.45
C SER A 155 -8.63 -11.89 3.85
N ASN A 156 -7.59 -11.24 4.42
CA ASN A 156 -7.14 -11.53 5.78
C ASN A 156 -8.11 -11.00 6.84
N ARG A 157 -8.72 -9.85 6.62
CA ARG A 157 -9.74 -9.29 7.50
C ARG A 157 -10.95 -10.22 7.63
N ASP A 158 -11.44 -10.79 6.52
CA ASP A 158 -12.58 -11.71 6.51
C ASP A 158 -12.24 -13.03 7.23
N ARG A 159 -11.02 -13.53 7.06
CA ARG A 159 -10.52 -14.70 7.82
C ARG A 159 -10.51 -14.43 9.33
N TRP A 160 -10.15 -13.22 9.77
CA TRP A 160 -10.21 -12.84 11.18
C TRP A 160 -11.64 -12.82 11.71
N ARG A 161 -12.58 -12.26 10.96
CA ARG A 161 -13.98 -12.17 11.33
C ARG A 161 -14.62 -13.56 11.51
N ASN A 162 -14.31 -14.48 10.62
CA ASN A 162 -14.85 -15.84 10.69
C ASN A 162 -14.33 -16.62 11.90
N LYS A 163 -13.05 -16.41 12.30
CA LYS A 163 -12.47 -17.06 13.49
C LYS A 163 -13.04 -16.57 14.83
N THR A 164 -13.70 -15.42 14.88
CA THR A 164 -14.30 -14.86 16.11
C THR A 164 -15.77 -15.21 16.26
N VAL A 165 -16.37 -15.88 15.29
CA VAL A 165 -17.78 -16.31 15.28
C VAL A 165 -17.93 -17.80 15.63
N ASP A 166 -16.85 -18.59 15.48
CA ASP A 166 -16.73 -20.01 15.91
C ASP A 166 -16.16 -20.08 17.34
#